data_ef31e1e49f5d3fe7825f6401c046bb2d
#
_entry.id   ef31e1e49f5d3fe7825f6401c046bb2d
#
_cell.length_a   1.000
_cell.length_b   1.000
_cell.length_c   1.000
_cell.angle_alpha   90.00
_cell.angle_beta   90.00
_cell.angle_gamma   90.00
#
_symmetry.space_group_name_H-M   'P 1'
#
loop_
_entity.id
_entity.type
_entity.pdbx_description
1 polymer ?
#
loop_
_entity_poly.entity_id
_entity_poly.type
_entity_poly.pdbx_seq_one_letter_code
_entity_poly.pdbx_strand_id
1 'polypeptide(L)'
;MERKVEQVKKHIDKLLTEKERVIVSIDGCCTSGKTTLAAKLAANYDCNVFHMDDFFLRPEQRTTERFAQPGGNVDYERFREEVLTPLMGGGAFSYRPFDCSTFTLAQPVAVEPKKLAIVEGTYSQHPYFGEAYDLKILLTVTEEEQRSRILERPAFLHQRFFNDWIPMEHLYFEKCHTCGNDVVIL
;
A
#
# COMPACT_ATOMS: atom_id res chain seq x y z
N MET A 1 -13.62 0.56 12.89
CA MET A 1 -12.89 -0.41 12.05
C MET A 1 -13.78 -1.57 11.58
N GLU A 2 -14.52 -2.26 12.45
CA GLU A 2 -15.36 -3.43 12.06
C GLU A 2 -16.35 -3.13 10.92
N ARG A 3 -17.03 -1.96 10.96
CA ARG A 3 -17.93 -1.54 9.87
C ARG A 3 -17.21 -1.41 8.53
N LYS A 4 -15.98 -0.89 8.53
CA LYS A 4 -15.15 -0.78 7.31
C LYS A 4 -14.78 -2.19 6.78
N VAL A 5 -14.41 -3.12 7.66
CA VAL A 5 -14.11 -4.51 7.29
C VAL A 5 -15.32 -5.16 6.60
N GLU A 6 -16.51 -5.09 7.20
CA GLU A 6 -17.71 -5.67 6.62
C GLU A 6 -18.11 -5.05 5.27
N GLN A 7 -17.88 -3.75 5.10
CA GLN A 7 -18.13 -3.09 3.82
C GLN A 7 -17.17 -3.61 2.74
N VAL A 8 -15.88 -3.72 3.04
CA VAL A 8 -14.86 -4.23 2.11
C VAL A 8 -15.11 -5.70 1.78
N LYS A 9 -15.47 -6.53 2.76
CA LYS A 9 -15.79 -7.94 2.55
C LYS A 9 -16.88 -8.13 1.51
N LYS A 10 -17.94 -7.35 1.53
CA LYS A 10 -19.02 -7.43 0.53
C LYS A 10 -18.52 -7.23 -0.91
N HIS A 11 -17.56 -6.30 -1.11
CA HIS A 11 -16.96 -6.10 -2.43
C HIS A 11 -16.05 -7.27 -2.82
N ILE A 12 -15.20 -7.73 -1.89
CA ILE A 12 -14.30 -8.86 -2.12
C ILE A 12 -15.09 -10.13 -2.43
N ASP A 13 -16.11 -10.47 -1.63
CA ASP A 13 -16.93 -11.67 -1.81
C ASP A 13 -17.58 -11.68 -3.19
N LYS A 14 -18.13 -10.54 -3.63
CA LYS A 14 -18.68 -10.40 -4.97
C LYS A 14 -17.63 -10.68 -6.05
N LEU A 15 -16.47 -10.02 -5.98
CA LEU A 15 -15.40 -10.20 -6.96
C LEU A 15 -14.88 -11.65 -7.00
N LEU A 16 -14.78 -12.30 -5.84
CA LEU A 16 -14.37 -13.70 -5.75
C LEU A 16 -15.35 -14.68 -6.38
N THR A 17 -16.61 -14.30 -6.58
CA THR A 17 -17.57 -15.13 -7.36
C THR A 17 -17.44 -14.92 -8.87
N GLU A 18 -16.92 -13.75 -9.29
CA GLU A 18 -16.88 -13.34 -10.70
C GLU A 18 -15.50 -13.58 -11.35
N LYS A 19 -14.41 -13.62 -10.54
CA LYS A 19 -13.03 -13.69 -11.02
C LYS A 19 -12.27 -14.87 -10.42
N GLU A 20 -11.37 -15.44 -11.18
CA GLU A 20 -10.46 -16.49 -10.70
C GLU A 20 -9.41 -15.93 -9.74
N ARG A 21 -9.01 -14.67 -9.93
CA ARG A 21 -8.07 -13.93 -9.07
C ARG A 21 -8.57 -12.52 -8.84
N VAL A 22 -8.32 -12.02 -7.64
CA VAL A 22 -8.72 -10.69 -7.21
C VAL A 22 -7.51 -10.00 -6.55
N ILE A 23 -7.17 -8.81 -7.02
CA ILE A 23 -6.12 -7.97 -6.43
C ILE A 23 -6.76 -6.71 -5.89
N VAL A 24 -6.62 -6.48 -4.58
CA VAL A 24 -7.18 -5.34 -3.86
C VAL A 24 -6.08 -4.41 -3.41
N SER A 25 -6.22 -3.10 -3.63
CA SER A 25 -5.34 -2.10 -3.02
C SER A 25 -6.02 -1.38 -1.87
N ILE A 26 -5.25 -1.09 -0.80
CA ILE A 26 -5.67 -0.30 0.35
C ILE A 26 -4.67 0.84 0.52
N ASP A 27 -5.04 2.01 0.03
CA ASP A 27 -4.24 3.24 0.12
C ASP A 27 -4.81 4.19 1.21
N GLY A 28 -4.11 5.27 1.47
CA GLY A 28 -4.46 6.28 2.45
C GLY A 28 -3.21 6.87 3.13
N CYS A 29 -3.38 7.99 3.81
CA CYS A 29 -2.28 8.65 4.51
C CYS A 29 -1.71 7.78 5.65
N CYS A 30 -0.53 8.11 6.14
CA CYS A 30 0.05 7.45 7.30
C CYS A 30 -0.93 7.48 8.49
N THR A 31 -0.90 6.44 9.30
CA THR A 31 -1.79 6.22 10.46
C THR A 31 -3.31 6.12 10.17
N SER A 32 -3.76 6.08 8.90
CA SER A 32 -5.18 5.93 8.54
C SER A 32 -5.76 4.54 8.91
N GLY A 33 -4.92 3.56 9.21
CA GLY A 33 -5.35 2.21 9.64
C GLY A 33 -5.30 1.15 8.53
N LYS A 34 -4.58 1.38 7.44
CA LYS A 34 -4.41 0.44 6.31
C LYS A 34 -3.96 -0.95 6.75
N THR A 35 -2.85 -1.02 7.47
CA THR A 35 -2.30 -2.28 7.97
C THR A 35 -3.28 -3.02 8.89
N THR A 36 -4.02 -2.28 9.73
CA THR A 36 -5.06 -2.87 10.58
C THR A 36 -6.21 -3.45 9.76
N LEU A 37 -6.65 -2.74 8.70
CA LEU A 37 -7.70 -3.22 7.82
C LEU A 37 -7.22 -4.47 7.05
N ALA A 38 -6.03 -4.42 6.46
CA ALA A 38 -5.44 -5.56 5.74
C ALA A 38 -5.30 -6.80 6.64
N ALA A 39 -4.79 -6.64 7.86
CA ALA A 39 -4.67 -7.74 8.83
C ALA A 39 -6.02 -8.35 9.20
N LYS A 40 -7.07 -7.52 9.41
CA LYS A 40 -8.43 -8.01 9.67
C LYS A 40 -9.04 -8.74 8.48
N LEU A 41 -8.78 -8.29 7.27
CA LEU A 41 -9.20 -9.00 6.05
C LEU A 41 -8.44 -10.33 5.92
N ALA A 42 -7.13 -10.33 6.11
CA ALA A 42 -6.32 -11.56 6.06
C ALA A 42 -6.73 -12.61 7.11
N ALA A 43 -7.30 -12.18 8.24
CA ALA A 43 -7.87 -13.11 9.21
C ALA A 43 -9.18 -13.78 8.75
N ASN A 44 -9.83 -13.25 7.69
CA ASN A 44 -11.09 -13.77 7.15
C ASN A 44 -10.91 -14.52 5.82
N TYR A 45 -9.79 -14.32 5.12
CA TYR A 45 -9.54 -14.87 3.79
C TYR A 45 -8.19 -15.58 3.72
N ASP A 46 -8.12 -16.65 2.96
CA ASP A 46 -6.84 -17.20 2.51
C ASP A 46 -6.29 -16.32 1.40
N CYS A 47 -5.40 -15.40 1.74
CA CYS A 47 -4.88 -14.37 0.84
C CYS A 47 -3.38 -14.11 1.03
N ASN A 48 -2.76 -13.51 0.01
CA ASN A 48 -1.45 -12.90 0.15
C ASN A 48 -1.63 -11.43 0.58
N VAL A 49 -0.74 -10.92 1.42
CA VAL A 49 -0.68 -9.50 1.79
C VAL A 49 0.71 -8.95 1.45
N PHE A 50 0.76 -7.84 0.74
CA PHE A 50 1.98 -7.12 0.36
C PHE A 50 1.95 -5.71 0.93
N HIS A 51 3.09 -5.27 1.45
CA HIS A 51 3.25 -3.97 2.07
C HIS A 51 4.09 -3.04 1.18
N MET A 52 3.59 -1.85 0.88
CA MET A 52 4.38 -0.84 0.15
C MET A 52 5.63 -0.44 0.92
N ASP A 53 5.61 -0.54 2.25
CA ASP A 53 6.76 -0.25 3.10
C ASP A 53 7.95 -1.20 2.87
N ASP A 54 7.71 -2.38 2.29
CA ASP A 54 8.77 -3.30 1.84
C ASP A 54 9.53 -2.78 0.60
N PHE A 55 9.08 -1.69 0.02
CA PHE A 55 9.59 -1.15 -1.24
C PHE A 55 10.10 0.29 -1.12
N PHE A 56 10.62 0.68 0.04
CA PHE A 56 11.32 1.96 0.13
C PHE A 56 12.54 2.01 -0.80
N LEU A 57 12.89 3.22 -1.21
CA LEU A 57 14.04 3.49 -2.08
C LEU A 57 15.33 2.98 -1.47
N ARG A 58 16.15 2.33 -2.28
CA ARG A 58 17.54 2.02 -1.95
C ARG A 58 18.38 3.32 -1.88
N PRO A 59 19.52 3.32 -1.17
CA PRO A 59 20.33 4.54 -0.98
C PRO A 59 20.66 5.28 -2.28
N GLU A 60 21.01 4.56 -3.34
CA GLU A 60 21.37 5.12 -4.64
C GLU A 60 20.21 5.79 -5.40
N GLN A 61 18.98 5.47 -5.03
CA GLN A 61 17.76 6.03 -5.65
C GLN A 61 17.27 7.30 -4.93
N ARG A 62 17.83 7.63 -3.74
CA ARG A 62 17.38 8.72 -2.87
C ARG A 62 17.93 10.07 -3.31
N THR A 63 17.48 10.56 -4.45
CA THR A 63 17.86 11.88 -4.96
C THR A 63 16.77 12.92 -4.67
N THR A 64 17.16 14.20 -4.71
CA THR A 64 16.22 15.32 -4.55
C THR A 64 15.12 15.25 -5.63
N GLU A 65 15.49 14.92 -6.86
CA GLU A 65 14.59 14.81 -8.00
C GLU A 65 13.60 13.67 -7.81
N ARG A 66 14.03 12.55 -7.23
CA ARG A 66 13.14 11.41 -6.94
C ARG A 66 12.15 11.76 -5.84
N PHE A 67 12.60 12.37 -4.76
CA PHE A 67 11.71 12.79 -3.66
C PHE A 67 10.73 13.90 -4.04
N ALA A 68 11.03 14.69 -5.07
CA ALA A 68 10.12 15.70 -5.62
C ALA A 68 9.00 15.09 -6.51
N GLN A 69 9.07 13.80 -6.83
CA GLN A 69 8.02 13.12 -7.60
C GLN A 69 6.87 12.68 -6.67
N PRO A 70 5.61 12.73 -7.14
CA PRO A 70 4.50 12.13 -6.42
C PRO A 70 4.75 10.63 -6.16
N GLY A 71 4.67 10.19 -4.92
CA GLY A 71 5.00 8.80 -4.56
C GLY A 71 6.48 8.42 -4.67
N GLY A 72 7.37 9.41 -4.87
CA GLY A 72 8.81 9.19 -5.05
C GLY A 72 9.55 8.67 -3.82
N ASN A 73 8.87 8.38 -2.72
CA ASN A 73 9.43 7.77 -1.52
C ASN A 73 9.58 6.24 -1.61
N VAL A 74 8.88 5.62 -2.55
CA VAL A 74 8.91 4.18 -2.77
C VAL A 74 9.43 3.82 -4.16
N ASP A 75 10.02 2.65 -4.28
CA ASP A 75 10.47 2.03 -5.54
C ASP A 75 9.28 1.34 -6.21
N TYR A 76 8.35 2.16 -6.74
CA TYR A 76 7.14 1.67 -7.36
C TYR A 76 7.43 0.89 -8.65
N GLU A 77 8.55 1.16 -9.31
CA GLU A 77 9.03 0.39 -10.47
C GLU A 77 9.32 -1.05 -10.06
N ARG A 78 10.11 -1.23 -9.01
CA ARG A 78 10.46 -2.55 -8.46
C ARG A 78 9.23 -3.28 -7.92
N PHE A 79 8.32 -2.58 -7.22
CA PHE A 79 7.08 -3.17 -6.76
C PHE A 79 6.22 -3.72 -7.91
N ARG A 80 6.09 -2.96 -8.99
CA ARG A 80 5.38 -3.44 -10.18
C ARG A 80 6.05 -4.67 -10.79
N GLU A 81 7.36 -4.65 -10.93
CA GLU A 81 8.13 -5.72 -11.55
C GLU A 81 8.15 -6.99 -10.70
N GLU A 82 8.47 -6.86 -9.41
CA GLU A 82 8.66 -8.02 -8.52
C GLU A 82 7.34 -8.56 -7.93
N VAL A 83 6.27 -7.76 -7.85
CA VAL A 83 5.01 -8.17 -7.21
C VAL A 83 3.83 -8.12 -8.17
N LEU A 84 3.45 -6.95 -8.70
CA LEU A 84 2.19 -6.83 -9.46
C LEU A 84 2.21 -7.63 -10.76
N THR A 85 3.29 -7.56 -11.53
CA THR A 85 3.40 -8.30 -12.80
C THR A 85 3.32 -9.82 -12.58
N PRO A 86 4.07 -10.43 -11.65
CA PRO A 86 3.92 -11.86 -11.34
C PRO A 86 2.53 -12.22 -10.79
N LEU A 87 1.92 -11.40 -9.93
CA LEU A 87 0.57 -11.63 -9.41
C LEU A 87 -0.45 -11.72 -10.55
N MET A 88 -0.39 -10.79 -11.50
CA MET A 88 -1.27 -10.82 -12.67
C MET A 88 -1.01 -12.05 -13.54
N GLY A 89 0.24 -12.52 -13.62
CA GLY A 89 0.62 -13.74 -14.33
C GLY A 89 0.18 -15.03 -13.63
N GLY A 90 0.02 -15.03 -12.31
CA GLY A 90 -0.50 -16.13 -11.48
C GLY A 90 0.45 -17.29 -11.24
N GLY A 91 1.72 -17.16 -11.59
CA GLY A 91 2.76 -18.14 -11.23
C GLY A 91 3.42 -17.82 -9.89
N ALA A 92 4.08 -18.82 -9.26
CA ALA A 92 4.92 -18.61 -8.10
C ALA A 92 6.08 -17.65 -8.43
N PHE A 93 6.44 -16.78 -7.47
CA PHE A 93 7.50 -15.80 -7.62
C PHE A 93 8.21 -15.52 -6.30
N SER A 94 9.18 -14.63 -6.33
CA SER A 94 9.79 -14.11 -5.10
C SER A 94 10.08 -12.63 -5.25
N TYR A 95 10.03 -11.90 -4.14
CA TYR A 95 10.43 -10.51 -4.06
C TYR A 95 11.35 -10.29 -2.86
N ARG A 96 12.06 -9.16 -2.81
CA ARG A 96 12.97 -8.85 -1.72
C ARG A 96 12.51 -7.57 -0.99
N PRO A 97 12.04 -7.68 0.28
CA PRO A 97 11.74 -6.51 1.08
C PRO A 97 12.98 -5.62 1.28
N PHE A 98 12.78 -4.31 1.36
CA PHE A 98 13.82 -3.37 1.76
C PHE A 98 13.87 -3.29 3.29
N ASP A 99 15.03 -3.60 3.85
CA ASP A 99 15.25 -3.47 5.30
C ASP A 99 15.75 -2.05 5.63
N CYS A 100 14.88 -1.26 6.27
CA CYS A 100 15.19 0.09 6.70
C CYS A 100 16.26 0.17 7.81
N SER A 101 16.56 -0.93 8.51
CA SER A 101 17.57 -0.95 9.57
C SER A 101 18.98 -1.09 9.00
N THR A 102 19.13 -1.87 7.95
CA THR A 102 20.40 -2.13 7.26
C THR A 102 20.57 -1.31 5.97
N PHE A 103 19.51 -0.68 5.49
CA PHE A 103 19.46 0.02 4.20
C PHE A 103 19.80 -0.88 2.99
N THR A 104 19.45 -2.16 3.08
CA THR A 104 19.69 -3.17 2.02
C THR A 104 18.43 -3.96 1.71
N LEU A 105 18.48 -4.72 0.62
CA LEU A 105 17.43 -5.70 0.32
C LEU A 105 17.61 -6.93 1.22
N ALA A 106 16.54 -7.34 1.89
CA ALA A 106 16.49 -8.55 2.71
C ALA A 106 16.55 -9.83 1.87
N GLN A 107 16.50 -10.98 2.52
CA GLN A 107 16.41 -12.28 1.83
C GLN A 107 15.12 -12.35 1.00
N PRO A 108 15.13 -13.07 -0.13
CA PRO A 108 13.93 -13.25 -0.94
C PRO A 108 12.81 -13.92 -0.16
N VAL A 109 11.61 -13.42 -0.32
CA VAL A 109 10.35 -14.00 0.18
C VAL A 109 9.69 -14.73 -0.98
N ALA A 110 9.54 -16.04 -0.87
CA ALA A 110 8.81 -16.85 -1.85
C ALA A 110 7.31 -16.67 -1.68
N VAL A 111 6.60 -16.54 -2.80
CA VAL A 111 5.15 -16.34 -2.87
C VAL A 111 4.51 -17.40 -3.74
N GLU A 112 3.57 -18.13 -3.15
CA GLU A 112 2.58 -18.93 -3.90
C GLU A 112 1.30 -18.10 -4.03
N PRO A 113 0.91 -17.67 -5.24
CA PRO A 113 -0.25 -16.82 -5.44
C PRO A 113 -1.54 -17.50 -4.99
N LYS A 114 -2.33 -16.76 -4.24
CA LYS A 114 -3.66 -17.16 -3.80
C LYS A 114 -4.72 -16.47 -4.65
N LYS A 115 -5.98 -16.91 -4.49
CA LYS A 115 -7.11 -16.32 -5.22
C LYS A 115 -7.30 -14.83 -4.89
N LEU A 116 -6.96 -14.42 -3.66
CA LEU A 116 -7.01 -13.03 -3.21
C LEU A 116 -5.59 -12.54 -2.87
N ALA A 117 -5.23 -11.37 -3.38
CA ALA A 117 -4.06 -10.62 -2.96
C ALA A 117 -4.47 -9.22 -2.48
N ILE A 118 -3.89 -8.77 -1.38
CA ILE A 118 -4.10 -7.43 -0.81
C ILE A 118 -2.77 -6.70 -0.84
N VAL A 119 -2.75 -5.53 -1.46
CA VAL A 119 -1.63 -4.60 -1.44
C VAL A 119 -2.01 -3.44 -0.54
N GLU A 120 -1.27 -3.20 0.53
CA GLU A 120 -1.55 -2.10 1.46
C GLU A 120 -0.35 -1.18 1.62
N GLY A 121 -0.63 0.08 1.85
CA GLY A 121 0.37 1.10 2.14
C GLY A 121 0.08 2.39 1.40
N THR A 122 0.62 3.50 1.90
CA THR A 122 0.61 4.75 1.16
C THR A 122 1.33 4.55 -0.17
N TYR A 123 0.81 5.10 -1.24
CA TYR A 123 1.27 4.92 -2.63
C TYR A 123 0.86 3.60 -3.30
N SER A 124 0.06 2.74 -2.66
CA SER A 124 -0.37 1.48 -3.27
C SER A 124 -1.27 1.66 -4.51
N GLN A 125 -1.81 2.87 -4.73
CA GLN A 125 -2.59 3.22 -5.94
C GLN A 125 -1.83 4.17 -6.89
N HIS A 126 -0.49 4.11 -6.85
CA HIS A 126 0.32 4.95 -7.74
C HIS A 126 -0.06 4.71 -9.21
N PRO A 127 -0.23 5.77 -10.05
CA PRO A 127 -0.66 5.65 -11.45
C PRO A 127 0.23 4.74 -12.31
N TYR A 128 1.48 4.56 -11.93
CA TYR A 128 2.41 3.65 -12.59
C TYR A 128 1.93 2.20 -12.62
N PHE A 129 1.02 1.80 -11.72
CA PHE A 129 0.46 0.44 -11.64
C PHE A 129 -0.67 0.20 -12.64
N GLY A 130 -1.22 1.25 -13.25
CA GLY A 130 -2.30 1.14 -14.24
C GLY A 130 -3.54 0.45 -13.68
N GLU A 131 -4.08 -0.50 -14.43
CA GLU A 131 -5.31 -1.26 -14.10
C GLU A 131 -5.01 -2.60 -13.38
N ALA A 132 -4.00 -2.63 -12.53
CA ALA A 132 -3.60 -3.86 -11.84
C ALA A 132 -4.58 -4.31 -10.74
N TYR A 133 -5.47 -3.44 -10.27
CA TYR A 133 -6.36 -3.69 -9.15
C TYR A 133 -7.81 -3.87 -9.57
N ASP A 134 -8.46 -4.90 -9.02
CA ASP A 134 -9.89 -5.16 -9.17
C ASP A 134 -10.76 -4.34 -8.20
N LEU A 135 -10.16 -3.93 -7.08
CA LEU A 135 -10.80 -3.09 -6.06
C LEU A 135 -9.76 -2.13 -5.48
N LYS A 136 -10.07 -0.85 -5.53
CA LYS A 136 -9.25 0.21 -4.92
C LYS A 136 -9.98 0.77 -3.70
N ILE A 137 -9.32 0.80 -2.56
CA ILE A 137 -9.84 1.31 -1.29
C ILE A 137 -8.96 2.44 -0.82
N LEU A 138 -9.56 3.59 -0.52
CA LEU A 138 -8.87 4.72 0.08
C LEU A 138 -9.37 4.93 1.52
N LEU A 139 -8.46 4.75 2.49
CA LEU A 139 -8.75 5.06 3.89
C LEU A 139 -8.45 6.53 4.17
N THR A 140 -9.48 7.24 4.62
CA THR A 140 -9.35 8.63 5.04
C THR A 140 -9.37 8.75 6.55
N VAL A 141 -8.73 9.80 7.05
CA VAL A 141 -8.70 10.20 8.46
C VAL A 141 -8.57 11.73 8.49
N THR A 142 -9.15 12.39 9.48
CA THR A 142 -8.98 13.82 9.65
C THR A 142 -7.54 14.17 10.03
N GLU A 143 -7.09 15.36 9.70
CA GLU A 143 -5.74 15.83 10.08
C GLU A 143 -5.52 15.79 11.59
N GLU A 144 -6.55 16.13 12.36
CA GLU A 144 -6.51 16.08 13.81
C GLU A 144 -6.32 14.66 14.33
N GLU A 145 -7.08 13.71 13.79
CA GLU A 145 -6.97 12.29 14.15
C GLU A 145 -5.62 11.70 13.70
N GLN A 146 -5.16 12.02 12.49
CA GLN A 146 -3.84 11.63 12.00
C GLN A 146 -2.74 12.14 12.94
N ARG A 147 -2.79 13.42 13.29
CA ARG A 147 -1.83 14.04 14.21
C ARG A 147 -1.84 13.35 15.58
N SER A 148 -3.02 13.11 16.16
CA SER A 148 -3.15 12.40 17.44
C SER A 148 -2.47 11.04 17.41
N ARG A 149 -2.76 10.24 16.37
CA ARG A 149 -2.18 8.90 16.19
C ARG A 149 -0.66 8.92 15.95
N ILE A 150 -0.14 9.97 15.30
CA ILE A 150 1.32 10.15 15.14
C ILE A 150 1.97 10.44 16.48
N LEU A 151 1.35 11.24 17.34
CA LEU A 151 1.88 11.56 18.66
C LEU A 151 1.91 10.36 19.62
N GLU A 152 1.14 9.31 19.35
CA GLU A 152 1.22 8.00 20.02
C GLU A 152 2.43 7.14 19.57
N ARG A 153 3.06 7.50 18.43
CA ARG A 153 4.29 6.84 17.95
C ARG A 153 5.52 7.30 18.74
N PRO A 154 6.65 6.57 18.66
CA PRO A 154 7.89 7.00 19.31
C PRO A 154 8.27 8.42 18.93
N ALA A 155 8.60 9.26 19.92
CA ALA A 155 8.82 10.70 19.73
C ALA A 155 9.91 11.05 18.70
N PHE A 156 10.93 10.20 18.53
CA PHE A 156 12.00 10.41 17.56
C PHE A 156 11.53 10.36 16.10
N LEU A 157 10.32 9.80 15.83
CA LEU A 157 9.72 9.75 14.50
C LEU A 157 8.85 10.97 14.19
N HIS A 158 8.37 11.72 15.19
CA HIS A 158 7.38 12.77 14.99
C HIS A 158 7.83 13.83 13.98
N GLN A 159 9.06 14.32 14.11
CA GLN A 159 9.60 15.33 13.20
C GLN A 159 9.62 14.82 11.76
N ARG A 160 9.97 13.54 11.57
CA ARG A 160 10.00 12.92 10.24
C ARG A 160 8.62 12.76 9.63
N PHE A 161 7.60 12.41 10.44
CA PHE A 161 6.21 12.39 9.98
C PHE A 161 5.77 13.76 9.48
N PHE A 162 5.95 14.80 10.30
CA PHE A 162 5.42 16.12 9.97
C PHE A 162 6.21 16.87 8.89
N ASN A 163 7.53 16.72 8.84
CA ASN A 163 8.39 17.48 7.94
C ASN A 163 8.65 16.78 6.60
N ASP A 164 8.63 15.43 6.58
CA ASP A 164 9.01 14.69 5.39
C ASP A 164 7.80 13.91 4.82
N TRP A 165 7.22 12.97 5.58
CA TRP A 165 6.28 12.02 5.03
C TRP A 165 4.91 12.63 4.70
N ILE A 166 4.31 13.42 5.58
CA ILE A 166 3.01 14.06 5.33
C ILE A 166 3.07 14.98 4.09
N PRO A 167 4.08 15.86 3.92
CA PRO A 167 4.22 16.64 2.69
C PRO A 167 4.32 15.79 1.41
N MET A 168 5.04 14.67 1.45
CA MET A 168 5.14 13.75 0.30
C MET A 168 3.81 13.04 0.02
N GLU A 169 3.07 12.65 1.06
CA GLU A 169 1.73 12.06 0.93
C GLU A 169 0.74 13.07 0.33
N HIS A 170 0.74 14.33 0.78
CA HIS A 170 -0.10 15.39 0.22
C HIS A 170 0.19 15.61 -1.26
N LEU A 171 1.46 15.69 -1.64
CA LEU A 171 1.86 15.81 -3.05
C LEU A 171 1.33 14.63 -3.89
N TYR A 172 1.43 13.42 -3.36
CA TYR A 172 0.93 12.22 -4.04
C TYR A 172 -0.58 12.26 -4.21
N PHE A 173 -1.35 12.48 -3.14
CA PHE A 173 -2.81 12.49 -3.22
C PHE A 173 -3.33 13.63 -4.10
N GLU A 174 -2.67 14.80 -4.09
CA GLU A 174 -3.01 15.92 -4.95
C GLU A 174 -2.77 15.61 -6.44
N LYS A 175 -1.60 15.04 -6.76
CA LYS A 175 -1.17 14.86 -8.16
C LYS A 175 -1.65 13.56 -8.80
N CYS A 176 -1.85 12.51 -8.02
CA CYS A 176 -2.20 11.18 -8.56
C CYS A 176 -3.71 10.91 -8.63
N HIS A 177 -4.56 11.85 -8.21
CA HIS A 177 -6.03 11.77 -8.32
C HIS A 177 -6.58 10.43 -7.81
N THR A 178 -6.14 10.00 -6.63
CA THR A 178 -6.50 8.71 -6.02
C THR A 178 -7.99 8.58 -5.63
N CYS A 179 -8.80 9.60 -5.89
CA CYS A 179 -10.24 9.65 -5.61
C CYS A 179 -11.06 9.55 -6.90
N GLY A 180 -10.84 8.54 -7.73
CA GLY A 180 -11.67 8.25 -8.93
C GLY A 180 -13.02 7.61 -8.57
N ASN A 181 -13.93 7.52 -9.56
CA ASN A 181 -15.24 6.87 -9.39
C ASN A 181 -15.15 5.35 -9.11
N ASP A 182 -14.01 4.74 -9.32
CA ASP A 182 -13.69 3.33 -9.10
C ASP A 182 -13.05 3.07 -7.72
N VAL A 183 -12.95 4.09 -6.86
CA VAL A 183 -12.33 4.00 -5.54
C VAL A 183 -13.39 3.99 -4.44
N VAL A 184 -13.35 2.99 -3.56
CA VAL A 184 -14.17 2.95 -2.34
C VAL A 184 -13.51 3.77 -1.25
N ILE A 185 -14.11 4.89 -0.88
CA ILE A 185 -13.61 5.76 0.18
C ILE A 185 -14.23 5.35 1.52
N LEU A 186 -13.37 5.17 2.56
CA LEU A 186 -13.77 4.71 3.89
C LEU A 186 -13.25 5.60 5.01
#